data_0db6657b79077f6b71f66bfd32ecfe28
#
_entry.id   0db6657b79077f6b71f66bfd32ecfe28
#
_cell.length_a   1.000
_cell.length_b   1.000
_cell.length_c   1.000
_cell.angle_alpha   90.00
_cell.angle_beta   90.00
_cell.angle_gamma   90.00
#
_symmetry.space_group_name_H-M   'P 1'
#
loop_
_entity.id
_entity.type
_entity.pdbx_description
1 polymer ?
#
loop_
_entity_poly.entity_id
_entity_poly.type
_entity_poly.pdbx_seq_one_letter_code
_entity_poly.pdbx_strand_id
1 'polypeptide(L)'
;MNTRRLILSLVLLTCGFAAGLVITGRMHEASNDAGAQIVAPAPGVATPLPAAPAALPDFTRVAERTVPAVANISSLQVVRRQNSPFNNDPFFQFFFGDGDIEGPRRGVERSLGSGVIVSEDGLVLTNNHVVAGESGRISLRQLPAVSVALGDKREVEARIVGVDPATDLALLKIDAGRLPTIPWGDSSRLKVAEWVLAIGNPFQLNQTVTLGIVSALGRNNVGISAYEDFIQTDAAINPGNSGGALVNARGELVGINTAIFSQSGGYQGIGFAVPSNLARRIVSDLTQYGEVRRGSIGYVEIAPLSTMVAEQLRVPGARGVLIQVMRRDSSAYEAGLRPGDVIVSFNGTAIEDGGQLSRLIQDARIGSAAAVTVIREGDRVELKIPITSTTTSN
;
A
#
# COMPACT_ATOMS: atom_id res chain seq x y z
N MET A 1 -16.55 -56.92 20.74
CA MET A 1 -15.11 -56.56 20.74
C MET A 1 -14.45 -57.38 21.86
N ASN A 2 -13.52 -58.31 21.53
CA ASN A 2 -13.01 -59.31 22.49
C ASN A 2 -12.23 -58.63 23.62
N THR A 3 -12.64 -58.85 24.87
CA THR A 3 -12.04 -58.32 26.12
C THR A 3 -10.52 -58.52 26.17
N ARG A 4 -10.00 -59.62 25.61
CA ARG A 4 -8.55 -59.86 25.48
C ARG A 4 -7.80 -58.87 24.60
N ARG A 5 -8.45 -58.37 23.51
CA ARG A 5 -7.83 -57.36 22.63
C ARG A 5 -7.78 -56.00 23.28
N LEU A 6 -8.80 -55.67 24.09
CA LEU A 6 -8.85 -54.41 24.83
C LEU A 6 -7.77 -54.34 25.92
N ILE A 7 -7.59 -55.45 26.66
CA ILE A 7 -6.52 -55.57 27.68
C ILE A 7 -5.14 -55.48 27.04
N LEU A 8 -4.93 -56.13 25.88
CA LEU A 8 -3.64 -56.10 25.19
C LEU A 8 -3.30 -54.67 24.70
N SER A 9 -4.28 -53.95 24.17
CA SER A 9 -4.10 -52.55 23.74
C SER A 9 -3.80 -51.61 24.92
N LEU A 10 -4.44 -51.84 26.06
CA LEU A 10 -4.20 -51.03 27.26
C LEU A 10 -2.79 -51.25 27.81
N VAL A 11 -2.33 -52.50 27.83
CA VAL A 11 -0.96 -52.88 28.28
C VAL A 11 0.10 -52.27 27.35
N LEU A 12 -0.12 -52.30 26.04
CA LEU A 12 0.82 -51.69 25.08
C LEU A 12 0.89 -50.19 25.22
N LEU A 13 -0.25 -49.53 25.47
CA LEU A 13 -0.29 -48.06 25.70
C LEU A 13 0.43 -47.68 26.99
N THR A 14 0.23 -48.41 28.09
CA THR A 14 0.91 -48.12 29.37
C THR A 14 2.40 -48.42 29.30
N CYS A 15 2.84 -49.46 28.64
CA CYS A 15 4.25 -49.73 28.42
C CYS A 15 4.91 -48.69 27.52
N GLY A 16 4.24 -48.22 26.45
CA GLY A 16 4.73 -47.14 25.58
C GLY A 16 4.88 -45.84 26.31
N PHE A 17 3.90 -45.48 27.18
CA PHE A 17 3.96 -44.28 27.99
C PHE A 17 5.09 -44.34 29.03
N ALA A 18 5.26 -45.47 29.70
CA ALA A 18 6.34 -45.66 30.67
C ALA A 18 7.73 -45.60 30.01
N ALA A 19 7.89 -46.23 28.84
CA ALA A 19 9.13 -46.13 28.07
C ALA A 19 9.44 -44.70 27.61
N GLY A 20 8.42 -43.94 27.17
CA GLY A 20 8.54 -42.55 26.81
C GLY A 20 9.04 -41.67 27.97
N LEU A 21 8.48 -41.86 29.17
CA LEU A 21 8.90 -41.14 30.38
C LEU A 21 10.36 -41.44 30.77
N VAL A 22 10.81 -42.69 30.66
CA VAL A 22 12.21 -43.07 30.98
C VAL A 22 13.20 -42.46 29.98
N ILE A 23 12.83 -42.47 28.68
CA ILE A 23 13.68 -41.88 27.63
C ILE A 23 13.79 -40.35 27.81
N THR A 24 12.66 -39.66 28.07
CA THR A 24 12.64 -38.23 28.28
C THR A 24 13.39 -37.81 29.55
N GLY A 25 13.28 -38.64 30.64
CA GLY A 25 14.02 -38.41 31.87
C GLY A 25 15.53 -38.52 31.66
N ARG A 26 16.01 -39.53 30.95
CA ARG A 26 17.44 -39.72 30.64
C ARG A 26 18.00 -38.64 29.69
N MET A 27 17.19 -38.14 28.75
CA MET A 27 17.61 -37.03 27.90
C MET A 27 17.76 -35.73 28.71
N HIS A 28 16.97 -35.52 29.77
CA HIS A 28 17.07 -34.34 30.63
C HIS A 28 18.29 -34.41 31.56
N GLU A 29 18.67 -35.61 32.07
CA GLU A 29 19.90 -35.76 32.85
C GLU A 29 21.17 -35.62 32.00
N ALA A 30 21.16 -36.12 30.73
CA ALA A 30 22.29 -35.94 29.83
C ALA A 30 22.56 -34.48 29.41
N SER A 31 21.53 -33.62 29.45
CA SER A 31 21.71 -32.18 29.18
C SER A 31 22.24 -31.37 30.38
N ASN A 32 22.15 -31.90 31.59
CA ASN A 32 22.67 -31.21 32.81
C ASN A 32 24.13 -31.54 33.10
N ASP A 33 24.71 -32.58 32.50
CA ASP A 33 26.13 -32.97 32.71
C ASP A 33 27.11 -32.26 31.74
N ALA A 34 26.63 -31.44 30.79
CA ALA A 34 27.49 -30.52 30.06
C ALA A 34 27.84 -29.30 30.93
N GLY A 35 28.50 -29.53 32.03
CA GLY A 35 29.09 -28.50 32.88
C GLY A 35 30.10 -27.71 32.04
N ALA A 36 29.74 -26.52 31.61
CA ALA A 36 30.69 -25.56 31.04
C ALA A 36 31.79 -25.30 32.10
N GLN A 37 32.98 -25.82 31.90
CA GLN A 37 34.16 -25.42 32.66
C GLN A 37 34.33 -23.93 32.43
N ILE A 38 34.07 -23.14 33.46
CA ILE A 38 34.40 -21.71 33.49
C ILE A 38 35.94 -21.65 33.55
N VAL A 39 36.58 -21.53 32.39
CA VAL A 39 37.99 -21.16 32.31
C VAL A 39 38.05 -19.69 32.73
N ALA A 40 38.67 -19.41 33.88
CA ALA A 40 38.92 -18.05 34.32
C ALA A 40 39.75 -17.33 33.27
N PRO A 41 39.31 -16.13 32.77
CA PRO A 41 40.08 -15.39 31.80
C PRO A 41 41.39 -14.90 32.40
N ALA A 42 42.48 -15.07 31.65
CA ALA A 42 43.78 -14.53 31.99
C ALA A 42 43.69 -12.99 32.19
N PRO A 43 44.36 -12.41 33.19
CA PRO A 43 44.31 -10.98 33.41
C PRO A 43 45.07 -10.26 32.26
N GLY A 44 44.37 -9.42 31.50
CA GLY A 44 45.07 -8.44 30.68
C GLY A 44 44.58 -8.16 29.26
N VAL A 45 43.34 -8.44 28.87
CA VAL A 45 42.77 -7.79 27.66
C VAL A 45 41.38 -7.31 28.03
N ALA A 46 41.24 -6.00 28.20
CA ALA A 46 39.93 -5.38 28.30
C ALA A 46 39.24 -5.50 26.92
N THR A 47 38.43 -6.54 26.74
CA THR A 47 37.48 -6.58 25.62
C THR A 47 36.57 -5.36 25.76
N PRO A 48 36.40 -4.53 24.71
CA PRO A 48 35.39 -3.47 24.77
C PRO A 48 34.05 -4.09 25.11
N LEU A 49 33.41 -3.60 26.15
CA LEU A 49 32.02 -3.96 26.44
C LEU A 49 31.21 -3.78 25.13
N PRO A 50 30.41 -4.76 24.72
CA PRO A 50 29.54 -4.57 23.58
C PRO A 50 28.73 -3.29 23.83
N ALA A 51 28.72 -2.40 22.83
CA ALA A 51 27.93 -1.19 22.91
C ALA A 51 26.52 -1.54 23.40
N ALA A 52 26.05 -0.81 24.43
CA ALA A 52 24.71 -1.03 24.96
C ALA A 52 23.74 -1.12 23.76
N PRO A 53 22.84 -2.11 23.73
CA PRO A 53 21.89 -2.24 22.64
C PRO A 53 21.20 -0.89 22.46
N ALA A 54 21.19 -0.37 21.24
CA ALA A 54 20.50 0.88 20.93
C ALA A 54 19.07 0.77 21.49
N ALA A 55 18.69 1.72 22.36
CA ALA A 55 17.37 1.71 22.96
C ALA A 55 16.32 1.66 21.85
N LEU A 56 15.34 0.77 21.98
CA LEU A 56 14.20 0.73 21.05
C LEU A 56 13.56 2.12 21.01
N PRO A 57 13.04 2.55 19.84
CA PRO A 57 12.31 3.81 19.73
C PRO A 57 11.18 3.87 20.76
N ASP A 58 10.98 5.02 21.38
CA ASP A 58 9.84 5.24 22.28
C ASP A 58 8.57 5.47 21.46
N PHE A 59 7.94 4.39 21.08
CA PHE A 59 6.73 4.41 20.27
C PHE A 59 5.54 5.06 20.98
N THR A 60 5.52 5.09 22.31
CA THR A 60 4.49 5.80 23.08
C THR A 60 4.52 7.30 22.77
N ARG A 61 5.72 7.90 22.82
CA ARG A 61 5.88 9.31 22.44
C ARG A 61 5.59 9.61 20.98
N VAL A 62 5.90 8.66 20.10
CA VAL A 62 5.53 8.79 18.68
C VAL A 62 4.01 8.83 18.54
N ALA A 63 3.31 7.89 19.16
CA ALA A 63 1.85 7.82 19.13
C ALA A 63 1.20 9.09 19.74
N GLU A 64 1.63 9.55 20.92
CA GLU A 64 1.12 10.76 21.58
C GLU A 64 1.17 12.00 20.68
N ARG A 65 2.20 12.13 19.84
CA ARG A 65 2.36 13.27 18.94
C ARG A 65 1.58 13.12 17.64
N THR A 66 1.38 11.92 17.14
CA THR A 66 0.83 11.68 15.79
C THR A 66 -0.64 11.33 15.80
N VAL A 67 -1.11 10.62 16.83
CA VAL A 67 -2.52 10.21 16.98
C VAL A 67 -3.51 11.40 16.89
N PRO A 68 -3.27 12.58 17.52
CA PRO A 68 -4.21 13.70 17.44
C PRO A 68 -4.43 14.24 16.03
N ALA A 69 -3.51 13.98 15.10
CA ALA A 69 -3.61 14.42 13.70
C ALA A 69 -4.32 13.39 12.80
N VAL A 70 -4.82 12.28 13.36
CA VAL A 70 -5.59 11.28 12.61
C VAL A 70 -7.06 11.37 13.02
N ALA A 71 -7.91 11.73 12.06
CA ALA A 71 -9.34 11.92 12.23
C ALA A 71 -10.14 10.70 11.71
N ASN A 72 -11.39 10.56 12.15
CA ASN A 72 -12.35 9.65 11.53
C ASN A 72 -13.07 10.38 10.37
N ILE A 73 -13.24 9.68 9.26
CA ILE A 73 -13.98 10.17 8.09
C ILE A 73 -15.26 9.35 7.94
N SER A 74 -16.39 10.05 7.80
CA SER A 74 -17.68 9.46 7.47
C SER A 74 -18.23 10.13 6.22
N SER A 75 -18.56 9.33 5.21
CA SER A 75 -19.16 9.78 3.96
C SER A 75 -20.53 9.18 3.79
N LEU A 76 -21.50 9.99 3.36
CA LEU A 76 -22.86 9.57 3.06
C LEU A 76 -23.16 9.84 1.60
N GLN A 77 -23.48 8.78 0.85
CA GLN A 77 -23.85 8.87 -0.56
C GLN A 77 -25.23 8.30 -0.83
N VAL A 78 -25.94 8.92 -1.77
CA VAL A 78 -27.15 8.34 -2.35
C VAL A 78 -26.73 7.62 -3.63
N VAL A 79 -26.64 6.29 -3.58
CA VAL A 79 -26.22 5.47 -4.72
C VAL A 79 -27.42 4.87 -5.46
N ARG A 80 -27.35 4.86 -6.79
CA ARG A 80 -28.09 3.93 -7.64
C ARG A 80 -27.22 2.71 -7.83
N ARG A 81 -27.60 1.58 -7.24
CA ARG A 81 -26.83 0.33 -7.36
C ARG A 81 -26.62 -0.04 -8.82
N GLN A 82 -25.39 -0.04 -9.26
CA GLN A 82 -24.88 -0.74 -10.44
C GLN A 82 -23.85 -1.73 -9.91
N ASN A 83 -23.71 -2.89 -10.54
CA ASN A 83 -22.72 -3.90 -10.16
C ASN A 83 -21.32 -3.27 -10.13
N SER A 84 -20.74 -3.18 -8.95
CA SER A 84 -19.36 -2.73 -8.76
C SER A 84 -18.39 -3.88 -9.07
N PRO A 85 -17.25 -3.64 -9.73
CA PRO A 85 -16.22 -4.65 -9.93
C PRO A 85 -15.62 -5.18 -8.62
N PHE A 86 -15.85 -4.49 -7.51
CA PHE A 86 -15.36 -4.86 -6.17
C PHE A 86 -16.39 -5.62 -5.31
N ASN A 87 -17.58 -5.94 -5.83
CA ASN A 87 -18.63 -6.67 -5.09
C ASN A 87 -18.19 -8.05 -4.56
N ASN A 88 -17.12 -8.63 -5.12
CA ASN A 88 -16.58 -9.93 -4.68
C ASN A 88 -15.32 -9.79 -3.81
N ASP A 89 -14.88 -8.58 -3.47
CA ASP A 89 -13.74 -8.38 -2.57
C ASP A 89 -14.24 -8.42 -1.11
N PRO A 90 -13.84 -9.41 -0.29
CA PRO A 90 -14.29 -9.54 1.09
C PRO A 90 -13.95 -8.33 1.96
N PHE A 91 -12.87 -7.59 1.65
CA PHE A 91 -12.49 -6.37 2.34
C PHE A 91 -13.48 -5.24 2.07
N PHE A 92 -13.90 -5.07 0.81
CA PHE A 92 -14.92 -4.09 0.43
C PHE A 92 -16.30 -4.47 0.96
N GLN A 93 -16.69 -5.76 0.95
CA GLN A 93 -17.95 -6.23 1.54
C GLN A 93 -18.05 -5.95 3.03
N PHE A 94 -16.95 -6.08 3.77
CA PHE A 94 -16.94 -5.76 5.19
C PHE A 94 -17.17 -4.26 5.47
N PHE A 95 -16.64 -3.38 4.62
CA PHE A 95 -16.80 -1.93 4.79
C PHE A 95 -18.17 -1.40 4.39
N PHE A 96 -18.73 -1.95 3.32
CA PHE A 96 -19.92 -1.39 2.66
C PHE A 96 -21.18 -2.25 2.87
N GLY A 97 -21.01 -3.41 3.52
CA GLY A 97 -22.10 -4.33 3.86
C GLY A 97 -22.44 -5.30 2.74
N ASP A 98 -22.95 -6.48 3.15
CA ASP A 98 -23.42 -7.52 2.24
C ASP A 98 -24.71 -7.01 1.57
N GLY A 99 -24.59 -6.61 0.31
CA GLY A 99 -25.66 -5.94 -0.43
C GLY A 99 -26.77 -6.84 -0.96
N ASP A 100 -27.12 -7.94 -0.28
CA ASP A 100 -28.24 -8.80 -0.66
C ASP A 100 -29.60 -8.15 -0.35
N ILE A 101 -29.97 -7.16 -1.17
CA ILE A 101 -31.37 -6.75 -1.30
C ILE A 101 -31.68 -6.64 -2.78
N GLU A 102 -32.39 -7.62 -3.34
CA GLU A 102 -32.92 -7.61 -4.70
C GLU A 102 -33.80 -6.39 -4.96
N GLY A 103 -33.45 -5.60 -5.98
CA GLY A 103 -34.28 -4.57 -6.59
C GLY A 103 -33.62 -3.20 -6.74
N PRO A 104 -34.04 -2.38 -7.74
CA PRO A 104 -33.49 -1.05 -7.98
C PRO A 104 -34.06 -0.07 -6.94
N ARG A 105 -33.36 0.11 -5.83
CA ARG A 105 -33.70 1.10 -4.79
C ARG A 105 -32.58 2.13 -4.67
N ARG A 106 -32.96 3.40 -4.48
CA ARG A 106 -32.03 4.42 -3.98
C ARG A 106 -31.64 4.02 -2.57
N GLY A 107 -30.41 3.62 -2.37
CA GLY A 107 -29.84 3.33 -1.04
C GLY A 107 -28.99 4.51 -0.57
N VAL A 108 -28.94 4.73 0.73
CA VAL A 108 -27.92 5.59 1.35
C VAL A 108 -26.78 4.68 1.75
N GLU A 109 -25.63 4.88 1.14
CA GLU A 109 -24.40 4.18 1.49
C GLU A 109 -23.60 5.04 2.47
N ARG A 110 -23.15 4.43 3.56
CA ARG A 110 -22.27 5.06 4.54
C ARG A 110 -20.90 4.42 4.48
N SER A 111 -19.91 5.20 4.13
CA SER A 111 -18.51 4.80 4.17
C SER A 111 -17.84 5.36 5.41
N LEU A 112 -16.95 4.58 6.03
CA LEU A 112 -16.20 4.94 7.22
C LEU A 112 -14.71 4.65 6.99
N GLY A 113 -13.87 5.56 7.43
CA GLY A 113 -12.42 5.41 7.36
C GLY A 113 -11.70 6.43 8.22
N SER A 114 -10.43 6.61 7.94
CA SER A 114 -9.56 7.58 8.61
C SER A 114 -9.10 8.66 7.64
N GLY A 115 -8.54 9.75 8.19
CA GLY A 115 -7.89 10.80 7.42
C GLY A 115 -6.76 11.41 8.23
N VAL A 116 -5.71 11.85 7.54
CA VAL A 116 -4.54 12.51 8.12
C VAL A 116 -4.63 14.00 7.90
N ILE A 117 -4.54 14.78 8.98
CA ILE A 117 -4.46 16.24 8.91
C ILE A 117 -3.05 16.60 8.47
N VAL A 118 -2.91 17.13 7.26
CA VAL A 118 -1.62 17.41 6.61
C VAL A 118 -1.26 18.90 6.60
N SER A 119 -2.18 19.78 7.01
CA SER A 119 -1.93 21.20 7.18
C SER A 119 -2.70 21.79 8.38
N GLU A 120 -2.11 22.78 9.05
CA GLU A 120 -2.72 23.46 10.21
C GLU A 120 -4.01 24.21 9.88
N ASP A 121 -4.18 24.58 8.61
CA ASP A 121 -5.37 25.27 8.10
C ASP A 121 -6.51 24.32 7.69
N GLY A 122 -6.33 23.00 7.86
CA GLY A 122 -7.41 22.02 7.76
C GLY A 122 -7.46 21.21 6.46
N LEU A 123 -6.35 20.99 5.77
CA LEU A 123 -6.30 19.97 4.73
C LEU A 123 -6.21 18.58 5.38
N VAL A 124 -7.11 17.68 4.97
CA VAL A 124 -7.18 16.30 5.44
C VAL A 124 -7.07 15.38 4.25
N LEU A 125 -6.06 14.51 4.28
CA LEU A 125 -5.81 13.50 3.26
C LEU A 125 -6.40 12.17 3.68
N THR A 126 -7.12 11.51 2.78
CA THR A 126 -7.74 10.20 3.01
C THR A 126 -7.72 9.37 1.73
N ASN A 127 -8.29 8.16 1.73
CA ASN A 127 -8.47 7.40 0.50
C ASN A 127 -9.71 7.85 -0.30
N ASN A 128 -9.62 7.68 -1.62
CA ASN A 128 -10.75 7.98 -2.50
C ASN A 128 -11.95 7.07 -2.20
N HIS A 129 -11.74 5.78 -1.98
CA HIS A 129 -12.82 4.83 -1.67
C HIS A 129 -13.54 5.19 -0.36
N VAL A 130 -12.89 5.82 0.63
CA VAL A 130 -13.52 6.30 1.87
C VAL A 130 -14.53 7.41 1.58
N VAL A 131 -14.26 8.25 0.57
CA VAL A 131 -15.13 9.37 0.18
C VAL A 131 -16.14 8.96 -0.88
N ALA A 132 -15.70 8.18 -1.87
CA ALA A 132 -16.47 7.80 -3.05
C ALA A 132 -17.32 6.51 -2.87
N GLY A 133 -17.16 5.80 -1.75
CA GLY A 133 -17.83 4.51 -1.50
C GLY A 133 -17.45 3.43 -2.52
N GLU A 134 -18.29 2.40 -2.64
CA GLU A 134 -18.08 1.26 -3.55
C GLU A 134 -17.91 1.64 -5.01
N SER A 135 -18.52 2.73 -5.46
CA SER A 135 -18.43 3.15 -6.86
C SER A 135 -17.02 3.60 -7.25
N GLY A 136 -16.18 4.00 -6.28
CA GLY A 136 -14.87 4.60 -6.50
C GLY A 136 -14.93 5.92 -7.29
N ARG A 137 -16.14 6.40 -7.63
CA ARG A 137 -16.39 7.58 -8.45
C ARG A 137 -17.30 8.56 -7.73
N ILE A 138 -16.91 9.82 -7.71
CA ILE A 138 -17.73 10.90 -7.19
C ILE A 138 -18.45 11.58 -8.35
N SER A 139 -19.79 11.64 -8.26
CA SER A 139 -20.57 12.41 -9.21
C SER A 139 -20.48 13.90 -8.88
N LEU A 140 -20.01 14.72 -9.80
CA LEU A 140 -19.98 16.18 -9.65
C LEU A 140 -21.37 16.80 -9.47
N ARG A 141 -22.44 16.06 -9.86
CA ARG A 141 -23.83 16.51 -9.68
C ARG A 141 -24.40 16.19 -8.30
N GLN A 142 -23.75 15.30 -7.57
CA GLN A 142 -24.20 14.85 -6.24
C GLN A 142 -22.97 14.46 -5.42
N LEU A 143 -22.33 15.49 -4.85
CA LEU A 143 -21.20 15.27 -3.95
C LEU A 143 -21.69 14.59 -2.67
N PRO A 144 -20.93 13.63 -2.13
CA PRO A 144 -21.24 13.05 -0.83
C PRO A 144 -21.15 14.09 0.27
N ALA A 145 -21.98 13.96 1.29
CA ALA A 145 -21.78 14.69 2.53
C ALA A 145 -20.66 14.00 3.32
N VAL A 146 -19.57 14.70 3.55
CA VAL A 146 -18.41 14.18 4.27
C VAL A 146 -18.29 14.89 5.61
N SER A 147 -18.20 14.12 6.68
CA SER A 147 -17.98 14.58 8.05
C SER A 147 -16.62 14.07 8.56
N VAL A 148 -15.89 14.93 9.26
CA VAL A 148 -14.59 14.65 9.88
C VAL A 148 -14.72 14.79 11.39
N ALA A 149 -14.57 13.67 12.11
CA ALA A 149 -14.53 13.67 13.56
C ALA A 149 -13.06 13.72 14.03
N LEU A 150 -12.70 14.81 14.70
CA LEU A 150 -11.36 15.08 15.20
C LEU A 150 -11.05 14.30 16.48
N GLY A 151 -9.77 14.21 16.84
CA GLY A 151 -9.34 13.56 18.08
C GLY A 151 -9.89 14.20 19.36
N ASP A 152 -10.26 15.48 19.33
CA ASP A 152 -10.92 16.21 20.42
C ASP A 152 -12.46 16.08 20.43
N LYS A 153 -13.00 15.18 19.61
CA LYS A 153 -14.43 14.84 19.46
C LYS A 153 -15.28 15.91 18.77
N ARG A 154 -14.70 16.98 18.23
CA ARG A 154 -15.41 17.88 17.34
C ARG A 154 -15.71 17.15 16.03
N GLU A 155 -16.94 17.30 15.56
CA GLU A 155 -17.34 16.81 14.23
C GLU A 155 -17.54 18.02 13.30
N VAL A 156 -16.89 18.03 12.16
CA VAL A 156 -16.83 19.15 11.24
C VAL A 156 -17.18 18.66 9.85
N GLU A 157 -18.04 19.40 9.14
CA GLU A 157 -18.31 19.14 7.73
C GLU A 157 -17.08 19.44 6.88
N ALA A 158 -16.79 18.56 5.92
CA ALA A 158 -15.65 18.66 5.04
C ALA A 158 -16.07 18.93 3.59
N ARG A 159 -15.36 19.83 2.94
CA ARG A 159 -15.47 20.08 1.51
C ARG A 159 -14.41 19.24 0.77
N ILE A 160 -14.80 18.56 -0.29
CA ILE A 160 -13.89 17.84 -1.18
C ILE A 160 -13.11 18.88 -2.00
N VAL A 161 -11.79 18.89 -1.86
CA VAL A 161 -10.88 19.72 -2.68
C VAL A 161 -10.65 19.04 -4.03
N GLY A 162 -10.44 17.74 -4.01
CA GLY A 162 -10.29 16.92 -5.20
C GLY A 162 -10.05 15.46 -4.85
N VAL A 163 -10.13 14.61 -5.85
CA VAL A 163 -9.92 13.16 -5.73
C VAL A 163 -9.01 12.64 -6.81
N ASP A 164 -8.31 11.58 -6.51
CA ASP A 164 -7.48 10.84 -7.45
C ASP A 164 -7.74 9.34 -7.35
N PRO A 165 -8.71 8.82 -8.13
CA PRO A 165 -9.02 7.41 -8.13
C PRO A 165 -7.84 6.52 -8.56
N ALA A 166 -6.90 7.05 -9.35
CA ALA A 166 -5.77 6.27 -9.84
C ALA A 166 -4.79 5.86 -8.74
N THR A 167 -4.61 6.70 -7.69
CA THR A 167 -3.80 6.39 -6.50
C THR A 167 -4.63 6.06 -5.28
N ASP A 168 -5.96 6.08 -5.41
CA ASP A 168 -6.90 5.92 -4.30
C ASP A 168 -6.73 6.97 -3.20
N LEU A 169 -6.51 8.25 -3.56
CA LEU A 169 -6.40 9.36 -2.62
C LEU A 169 -7.50 10.41 -2.83
N ALA A 170 -7.90 11.06 -1.74
CA ALA A 170 -8.82 12.19 -1.72
C ALA A 170 -8.33 13.27 -0.77
N LEU A 171 -8.47 14.53 -1.16
CA LEU A 171 -8.13 15.69 -0.34
C LEU A 171 -9.39 16.42 0.07
N LEU A 172 -9.54 16.61 1.37
CA LEU A 172 -10.63 17.30 2.01
C LEU A 172 -10.15 18.60 2.64
N LYS A 173 -11.07 19.56 2.82
CA LYS A 173 -10.85 20.81 3.57
C LYS A 173 -11.89 20.95 4.65
N ILE A 174 -11.45 21.16 5.87
CA ILE A 174 -12.29 21.50 7.03
C ILE A 174 -11.94 22.88 7.60
N ASP A 175 -12.90 23.51 8.23
CA ASP A 175 -12.75 24.77 8.93
C ASP A 175 -12.91 24.56 10.44
N ALA A 176 -11.79 24.31 11.13
CA ALA A 176 -11.81 23.93 12.54
C ALA A 176 -10.75 24.67 13.41
N GLY A 177 -10.19 25.76 12.90
CA GLY A 177 -9.10 26.50 13.54
C GLY A 177 -7.74 25.81 13.37
N ARG A 178 -6.80 26.12 14.24
CA ARG A 178 -5.46 25.51 14.15
C ARG A 178 -5.50 24.05 14.58
N LEU A 179 -5.02 23.18 13.71
CA LEU A 179 -5.09 21.73 13.86
C LEU A 179 -3.69 21.10 14.06
N PRO A 180 -3.61 19.99 14.82
CA PRO A 180 -2.38 19.20 14.88
C PRO A 180 -2.09 18.54 13.52
N THR A 181 -0.81 18.45 13.15
CA THR A 181 -0.38 17.82 11.89
C THR A 181 0.73 16.82 12.13
N ILE A 182 0.90 15.87 11.20
CA ILE A 182 2.05 14.98 11.17
C ILE A 182 3.08 15.56 10.19
N PRO A 183 4.35 15.71 10.59
CA PRO A 183 5.39 16.16 9.67
C PRO A 183 5.60 15.14 8.55
N TRP A 184 5.78 15.64 7.32
CA TRP A 184 6.04 14.81 6.17
C TRP A 184 7.43 14.16 6.26
N GLY A 185 7.48 12.84 6.16
CA GLY A 185 8.70 12.06 5.98
C GLY A 185 9.02 11.88 4.49
N ASP A 186 10.22 11.39 4.23
CA ASP A 186 10.69 11.04 2.89
C ASP A 186 10.59 9.54 2.68
N SER A 187 9.55 9.08 1.98
CA SER A 187 9.32 7.66 1.70
C SER A 187 10.37 7.02 0.79
N SER A 188 11.14 7.82 0.00
CA SER A 188 12.22 7.29 -0.84
C SER A 188 13.43 6.82 -0.03
N ARG A 189 13.53 7.25 1.23
CA ARG A 189 14.61 6.87 2.15
C ARG A 189 14.27 5.68 3.04
N LEU A 190 13.03 5.21 2.99
CA LEU A 190 12.60 4.02 3.74
C LEU A 190 13.41 2.79 3.32
N LYS A 191 13.66 1.92 4.30
CA LYS A 191 14.31 0.63 4.08
C LYS A 191 13.45 -0.49 4.63
N VAL A 192 13.54 -1.65 4.02
CA VAL A 192 12.94 -2.87 4.55
C VAL A 192 13.46 -3.12 5.96
N ALA A 193 12.58 -3.60 6.84
CA ALA A 193 12.78 -3.82 8.28
C ALA A 193 12.82 -2.52 9.15
N GLU A 194 12.63 -1.32 8.60
CA GLU A 194 12.39 -0.13 9.42
C GLU A 194 11.04 -0.22 10.16
N TRP A 195 11.01 0.20 11.41
CA TRP A 195 9.80 0.26 12.22
C TRP A 195 8.81 1.30 11.72
N VAL A 196 7.53 0.92 11.69
CA VAL A 196 6.42 1.81 11.35
C VAL A 196 5.23 1.59 12.28
N LEU A 197 4.46 2.66 12.50
CA LEU A 197 3.15 2.61 13.16
C LEU A 197 2.07 2.91 12.13
N ALA A 198 1.08 2.04 12.02
CA ALA A 198 -0.15 2.34 11.30
C ALA A 198 -1.19 2.88 12.27
N ILE A 199 -1.70 4.07 11.99
CA ILE A 199 -2.63 4.81 12.84
C ILE A 199 -3.92 5.03 12.08
N GLY A 200 -5.04 4.70 12.72
CA GLY A 200 -6.38 4.96 12.22
C GLY A 200 -7.32 5.39 13.34
N ASN A 201 -8.52 5.81 12.95
CA ASN A 201 -9.58 6.18 13.87
C ASN A 201 -10.91 5.50 13.46
N PRO A 202 -11.00 4.16 13.60
CA PRO A 202 -12.20 3.42 13.23
C PRO A 202 -13.38 3.75 14.15
N PHE A 203 -14.59 3.87 13.57
CA PHE A 203 -15.87 3.90 14.28
C PHE A 203 -16.06 5.03 15.32
N GLN A 204 -15.30 6.11 15.27
CA GLN A 204 -15.35 7.22 16.25
C GLN A 204 -15.15 6.78 17.72
N LEU A 205 -14.65 5.55 17.95
CA LEU A 205 -14.52 5.00 19.29
C LEU A 205 -13.25 5.44 19.99
N ASN A 206 -12.12 5.21 19.38
CA ASN A 206 -10.78 5.66 19.80
C ASN A 206 -9.80 5.42 18.64
N GLN A 207 -8.74 6.21 18.58
CA GLN A 207 -7.66 5.97 17.65
C GLN A 207 -6.99 4.60 17.93
N THR A 208 -6.71 3.87 16.86
CA THR A 208 -6.02 2.58 16.90
C THR A 208 -4.61 2.75 16.36
N VAL A 209 -3.63 2.23 17.07
CA VAL A 209 -2.22 2.21 16.66
C VAL A 209 -1.75 0.77 16.59
N THR A 210 -1.18 0.38 15.47
CA THR A 210 -0.54 -0.92 15.30
C THR A 210 0.92 -0.75 14.92
N LEU A 211 1.80 -1.59 15.47
CA LEU A 211 3.23 -1.58 15.23
C LEU A 211 3.60 -2.69 14.25
N GLY A 212 4.50 -2.39 13.34
CA GLY A 212 5.10 -3.35 12.41
C GLY A 212 6.36 -2.79 11.77
N ILE A 213 6.76 -3.40 10.66
CA ILE A 213 7.92 -2.99 9.88
C ILE A 213 7.54 -2.75 8.41
N VAL A 214 8.41 -2.10 7.69
CA VAL A 214 8.39 -2.07 6.23
C VAL A 214 8.79 -3.45 5.73
N SER A 215 7.85 -4.20 5.13
CA SER A 215 8.09 -5.55 4.62
C SER A 215 8.64 -5.54 3.19
N ALA A 216 8.22 -4.57 2.36
CA ALA A 216 8.73 -4.35 1.01
C ALA A 216 8.41 -2.92 0.53
N LEU A 217 9.06 -2.49 -0.54
CA LEU A 217 8.86 -1.21 -1.19
C LEU A 217 8.57 -1.42 -2.69
N GLY A 218 7.88 -0.47 -3.31
CA GLY A 218 7.62 -0.47 -4.75
C GLY A 218 6.69 -1.59 -5.20
N ARG A 219 5.76 -2.04 -4.34
CA ARG A 219 4.79 -3.08 -4.71
C ARG A 219 3.84 -2.56 -5.77
N ASN A 220 3.81 -3.27 -6.88
CA ASN A 220 2.95 -3.02 -8.03
C ASN A 220 2.30 -4.34 -8.48
N ASN A 221 1.37 -4.26 -9.42
CA ASN A 221 0.60 -5.41 -9.91
C ASN A 221 -0.17 -6.16 -8.80
N VAL A 222 -0.58 -5.42 -7.77
CA VAL A 222 -1.40 -5.94 -6.65
C VAL A 222 -2.87 -5.95 -7.03
N GLY A 223 -3.30 -5.07 -7.95
CA GLY A 223 -4.67 -4.95 -8.45
C GLY A 223 -5.57 -4.07 -7.57
N ILE A 224 -4.98 -3.23 -6.73
CA ILE A 224 -5.71 -2.33 -5.81
C ILE A 224 -6.09 -1.02 -6.50
N SER A 225 -5.17 -0.44 -7.29
CA SER A 225 -5.38 0.84 -7.96
C SER A 225 -4.68 0.90 -9.32
N ALA A 226 -5.03 1.89 -10.15
CA ALA A 226 -4.43 2.01 -11.48
C ALA A 226 -2.96 2.50 -11.44
N TYR A 227 -2.59 3.19 -10.38
CA TYR A 227 -1.21 3.61 -10.12
C TYR A 227 -0.74 2.97 -8.82
N GLU A 228 0.13 1.99 -8.90
CA GLU A 228 0.62 1.22 -7.77
C GLU A 228 2.11 1.40 -7.56
N ASP A 229 2.48 1.82 -6.37
CA ASP A 229 3.85 1.94 -5.86
C ASP A 229 3.82 1.80 -4.33
N PHE A 230 3.20 0.72 -3.83
CA PHE A 230 2.89 0.64 -2.40
C PHE A 230 4.09 0.30 -1.52
N ILE A 231 4.07 0.86 -0.32
CA ILE A 231 4.81 0.35 0.84
C ILE A 231 4.03 -0.83 1.38
N GLN A 232 4.66 -2.00 1.47
CA GLN A 232 4.12 -3.17 2.16
C GLN A 232 4.56 -3.16 3.62
N THR A 233 3.65 -3.44 4.54
CA THR A 233 3.91 -3.53 5.98
C THR A 233 3.17 -4.71 6.61
N ASP A 234 3.71 -5.22 7.71
CA ASP A 234 3.05 -6.16 8.61
C ASP A 234 2.42 -5.47 9.84
N ALA A 235 2.46 -4.13 9.91
CA ALA A 235 1.58 -3.40 10.82
C ALA A 235 0.13 -3.72 10.47
N ALA A 236 -0.67 -4.13 11.47
CA ALA A 236 -2.04 -4.58 11.21
C ALA A 236 -2.91 -3.44 10.64
N ILE A 237 -3.29 -3.58 9.38
CA ILE A 237 -4.28 -2.73 8.71
C ILE A 237 -5.60 -3.47 8.79
N ASN A 238 -6.60 -2.82 9.37
CA ASN A 238 -7.94 -3.35 9.49
C ASN A 238 -8.95 -2.32 8.97
N PRO A 239 -10.21 -2.72 8.72
CA PRO A 239 -11.28 -1.80 8.39
C PRO A 239 -11.33 -0.61 9.36
N GLY A 240 -11.31 0.61 8.79
CA GLY A 240 -11.25 1.86 9.52
C GLY A 240 -9.85 2.51 9.60
N ASN A 241 -8.76 1.77 9.39
CA ASN A 241 -7.42 2.37 9.27
C ASN A 241 -7.14 2.95 7.88
N SER A 242 -7.93 2.59 6.85
CA SER A 242 -7.80 3.12 5.49
C SER A 242 -7.95 4.64 5.48
N GLY A 243 -7.05 5.35 4.80
CA GLY A 243 -6.92 6.80 4.82
C GLY A 243 -6.14 7.35 6.02
N GLY A 244 -5.80 6.52 7.00
CA GLY A 244 -4.97 6.87 8.16
C GLY A 244 -3.48 6.92 7.85
N ALA A 245 -2.68 7.23 8.87
CA ALA A 245 -1.26 7.46 8.74
C ALA A 245 -0.44 6.17 8.88
N LEU A 246 0.59 6.02 8.04
CA LEU A 246 1.76 5.19 8.31
C LEU A 246 2.91 6.12 8.69
N VAL A 247 3.42 6.00 9.92
CA VAL A 247 4.50 6.86 10.43
C VAL A 247 5.74 6.04 10.79
N ASN A 248 6.92 6.63 10.62
CA ASN A 248 8.17 6.00 11.03
C ASN A 248 8.45 6.20 12.53
N ALA A 249 9.56 5.61 13.03
CA ALA A 249 9.98 5.71 14.43
C ALA A 249 10.29 7.16 14.89
N ARG A 250 10.41 8.13 13.96
CA ARG A 250 10.58 9.56 14.28
C ARG A 250 9.26 10.30 14.38
N GLY A 251 8.13 9.64 14.04
CA GLY A 251 6.79 10.26 13.97
C GLY A 251 6.58 11.07 12.70
N GLU A 252 7.29 10.78 11.63
CA GLU A 252 7.10 11.39 10.31
C GLU A 252 6.15 10.55 9.46
N LEU A 253 5.26 11.18 8.71
CA LEU A 253 4.33 10.54 7.80
C LEU A 253 5.10 9.95 6.62
N VAL A 254 5.14 8.64 6.50
CA VAL A 254 5.82 7.93 5.41
C VAL A 254 4.86 7.26 4.43
N GLY A 255 3.57 7.14 4.79
CA GLY A 255 2.54 6.63 3.89
C GLY A 255 1.13 6.90 4.38
N ILE A 256 0.17 6.63 3.50
CA ILE A 256 -1.27 6.63 3.79
C ILE A 256 -1.75 5.18 3.68
N ASN A 257 -2.27 4.63 4.78
CA ASN A 257 -2.80 3.27 4.81
C ASN A 257 -3.95 3.15 3.81
N THR A 258 -3.98 2.09 2.99
CA THR A 258 -5.02 2.00 1.96
C THR A 258 -5.76 0.66 1.95
N ALA A 259 -5.04 -0.47 1.90
CA ALA A 259 -5.66 -1.77 1.70
C ALA A 259 -4.88 -2.88 2.38
N ILE A 260 -5.48 -4.08 2.41
CA ILE A 260 -4.83 -5.33 2.77
C ILE A 260 -4.90 -6.30 1.58
N PHE A 261 -3.92 -7.20 1.49
CA PHE A 261 -4.07 -8.40 0.67
C PHE A 261 -4.76 -9.46 1.52
N SER A 262 -6.01 -9.82 1.16
CA SER A 262 -6.79 -10.76 1.95
C SER A 262 -7.71 -11.60 1.07
N GLN A 263 -7.74 -12.91 1.32
CA GLN A 263 -8.70 -13.84 0.70
C GLN A 263 -9.99 -13.97 1.53
N SER A 264 -9.96 -13.57 2.80
CA SER A 264 -11.07 -13.75 3.74
C SER A 264 -11.66 -12.43 4.26
N GLY A 265 -11.16 -11.29 3.78
CA GLY A 265 -11.54 -9.95 4.25
C GLY A 265 -10.85 -9.50 5.55
N GLY A 266 -10.19 -10.40 6.28
CA GLY A 266 -9.42 -10.09 7.49
C GLY A 266 -7.94 -9.90 7.22
N TYR A 267 -7.25 -9.18 8.09
CA TYR A 267 -5.80 -8.98 8.03
C TYR A 267 -5.04 -10.31 8.11
N GLN A 268 -4.11 -10.55 7.19
CA GLN A 268 -3.30 -11.77 7.06
C GLN A 268 -1.78 -11.48 7.06
N GLY A 269 -1.34 -10.39 7.68
CA GLY A 269 0.08 -10.03 7.76
C GLY A 269 0.58 -9.22 6.56
N ILE A 270 -0.32 -8.79 5.66
CA ILE A 270 0.05 -8.00 4.48
C ILE A 270 -0.86 -6.78 4.38
N GLY A 271 -0.30 -5.61 4.69
CA GLY A 271 -0.92 -4.32 4.51
C GLY A 271 -0.17 -3.46 3.50
N PHE A 272 -0.87 -2.52 2.88
CA PHE A 272 -0.35 -1.59 1.89
C PHE A 272 -0.62 -0.15 2.26
N ALA A 273 0.36 0.72 1.96
CA ALA A 273 0.22 2.16 2.11
C ALA A 273 0.75 2.90 0.89
N VAL A 274 0.08 3.98 0.50
CA VAL A 274 0.54 4.90 -0.55
C VAL A 274 1.71 5.71 -0.01
N PRO A 275 2.88 5.78 -0.69
CA PRO A 275 4.06 6.47 -0.20
C PRO A 275 3.84 7.98 0.02
N SER A 276 4.45 8.54 1.07
CA SER A 276 4.28 9.95 1.43
C SER A 276 4.74 10.92 0.34
N ASN A 277 5.81 10.60 -0.41
CA ASN A 277 6.28 11.47 -1.49
C ASN A 277 5.25 11.57 -2.62
N LEU A 278 4.61 10.44 -2.98
CA LEU A 278 3.51 10.42 -3.92
C LEU A 278 2.30 11.19 -3.37
N ALA A 279 1.90 10.90 -2.13
CA ALA A 279 0.78 11.56 -1.47
C ALA A 279 0.97 13.10 -1.41
N ARG A 280 2.18 13.57 -1.08
CA ARG A 280 2.53 14.99 -1.03
C ARG A 280 2.40 15.67 -2.40
N ARG A 281 2.82 15.00 -3.48
CA ARG A 281 2.64 15.49 -4.86
C ARG A 281 1.15 15.60 -5.19
N ILE A 282 0.36 14.58 -4.88
CA ILE A 282 -1.09 14.57 -5.10
C ILE A 282 -1.77 15.73 -4.34
N VAL A 283 -1.42 15.95 -3.07
CA VAL A 283 -1.94 17.08 -2.28
C VAL A 283 -1.61 18.41 -2.95
N SER A 284 -0.38 18.58 -3.45
CA SER A 284 0.03 19.81 -4.16
C SER A 284 -0.79 20.02 -5.44
N ASP A 285 -0.94 18.98 -6.26
CA ASP A 285 -1.69 19.07 -7.52
C ASP A 285 -3.17 19.35 -7.27
N LEU A 286 -3.82 18.61 -6.35
CA LEU A 286 -5.22 18.83 -6.01
C LEU A 286 -5.47 20.23 -5.42
N THR A 287 -4.54 20.75 -4.64
CA THR A 287 -4.66 22.11 -4.07
C THR A 287 -4.50 23.18 -5.15
N GLN A 288 -3.57 22.99 -6.07
CA GLN A 288 -3.22 24.01 -7.07
C GLN A 288 -4.13 23.97 -8.30
N TYR A 289 -4.51 22.77 -8.76
CA TYR A 289 -5.21 22.56 -10.03
C TYR A 289 -6.62 21.95 -9.87
N GLY A 290 -6.96 21.42 -8.70
CA GLY A 290 -8.20 20.66 -8.46
C GLY A 290 -8.16 19.24 -9.03
N GLU A 291 -7.11 18.87 -9.77
CA GLU A 291 -6.91 17.58 -10.40
C GLU A 291 -5.43 17.17 -10.39
N VAL A 292 -5.16 15.87 -10.49
CA VAL A 292 -3.79 15.34 -10.55
C VAL A 292 -3.30 15.30 -11.98
N ARG A 293 -2.17 15.96 -12.24
CA ARG A 293 -1.55 16.04 -13.55
C ARG A 293 -0.47 14.99 -13.70
N ARG A 294 -0.61 14.14 -14.71
CA ARG A 294 0.33 13.06 -15.02
C ARG A 294 0.95 13.20 -16.39
N GLY A 295 2.21 12.80 -16.51
CA GLY A 295 2.86 12.64 -17.78
C GLY A 295 2.18 11.55 -18.62
N SER A 296 2.18 11.76 -19.94
CA SER A 296 1.63 10.84 -20.92
C SER A 296 2.48 10.85 -22.19
N ILE A 297 2.54 9.73 -22.86
CA ILE A 297 3.10 9.59 -24.20
C ILE A 297 1.99 9.32 -25.25
N GLY A 298 0.74 9.57 -24.86
CA GLY A 298 -0.46 9.24 -25.63
C GLY A 298 -0.94 7.81 -25.40
N TYR A 299 -1.91 7.36 -26.20
CA TYR A 299 -2.46 6.01 -26.06
C TYR A 299 -1.51 4.96 -26.60
N VAL A 300 -1.06 4.08 -25.71
CA VAL A 300 -0.15 2.97 -26.00
C VAL A 300 -0.60 1.75 -25.18
N GLU A 301 -0.91 0.64 -25.85
CA GLU A 301 -1.13 -0.65 -25.21
C GLU A 301 0.18 -1.43 -25.17
N ILE A 302 0.49 -1.94 -24.00
CA ILE A 302 1.73 -2.66 -23.70
C ILE A 302 1.45 -4.10 -23.30
N ALA A 303 2.40 -4.99 -23.59
CA ALA A 303 2.33 -6.38 -23.15
C ALA A 303 3.65 -6.82 -22.50
N PRO A 304 3.58 -7.82 -21.60
CA PRO A 304 4.80 -8.48 -21.11
C PRO A 304 5.58 -9.13 -22.27
N LEU A 305 6.88 -9.01 -22.22
CA LEU A 305 7.77 -9.66 -23.21
C LEU A 305 7.98 -11.12 -22.75
N SER A 306 7.19 -12.07 -23.31
CA SER A 306 7.44 -13.49 -23.08
C SER A 306 8.67 -13.99 -23.85
N THR A 307 9.29 -15.07 -23.41
CA THR A 307 10.46 -15.68 -24.08
C THR A 307 10.16 -16.02 -25.55
N MET A 308 8.97 -16.56 -25.84
CA MET A 308 8.55 -16.88 -27.20
C MET A 308 8.46 -15.62 -28.09
N VAL A 309 7.89 -14.53 -27.58
CA VAL A 309 7.77 -13.26 -28.29
C VAL A 309 9.15 -12.63 -28.51
N ALA A 310 10.03 -12.71 -27.50
CA ALA A 310 11.41 -12.21 -27.60
C ALA A 310 12.20 -12.93 -28.70
N GLU A 311 12.03 -14.24 -28.86
CA GLU A 311 12.64 -15.01 -29.94
C GLU A 311 12.10 -14.61 -31.31
N GLN A 312 10.77 -14.48 -31.46
CA GLN A 312 10.14 -14.03 -32.71
C GLN A 312 10.59 -12.63 -33.14
N LEU A 313 10.76 -11.72 -32.16
CA LEU A 313 11.23 -10.35 -32.39
C LEU A 313 12.76 -10.25 -32.53
N ARG A 314 13.49 -11.36 -32.48
CA ARG A 314 14.95 -11.43 -32.53
C ARG A 314 15.66 -10.66 -31.41
N VAL A 315 15.05 -10.68 -30.21
CA VAL A 315 15.56 -10.01 -29.00
C VAL A 315 15.74 -11.02 -27.84
N PRO A 316 16.36 -12.19 -28.06
CA PRO A 316 16.47 -13.22 -27.04
C PRO A 316 17.18 -12.68 -25.79
N GLY A 317 16.60 -12.95 -24.59
CA GLY A 317 17.16 -12.49 -23.33
C GLY A 317 16.90 -11.00 -23.00
N ALA A 318 16.25 -10.25 -23.88
CA ALA A 318 15.83 -8.89 -23.55
C ALA A 318 14.80 -8.90 -22.41
N ARG A 319 14.96 -7.95 -21.49
CA ARG A 319 13.93 -7.54 -20.53
C ARG A 319 13.31 -6.26 -21.02
N GLY A 320 12.02 -6.09 -20.79
CA GLY A 320 11.33 -4.88 -21.25
C GLY A 320 9.86 -5.12 -21.51
N VAL A 321 9.23 -4.17 -22.19
CA VAL A 321 7.81 -4.13 -22.45
C VAL A 321 7.55 -3.99 -23.94
N LEU A 322 6.74 -4.89 -24.49
CA LEU A 322 6.35 -4.86 -25.89
C LEU A 322 5.24 -3.83 -26.13
N ILE A 323 5.39 -3.01 -27.15
CA ILE A 323 4.33 -2.13 -27.68
C ILE A 323 3.45 -2.94 -28.63
N GLN A 324 2.18 -3.17 -28.22
CA GLN A 324 1.22 -3.91 -29.06
C GLN A 324 0.41 -3.00 -30.00
N VAL A 325 -0.22 -2.00 -29.42
CA VAL A 325 -1.09 -1.07 -30.13
C VAL A 325 -0.80 0.34 -29.70
N MET A 326 -0.90 1.28 -30.62
CA MET A 326 -0.81 2.70 -30.29
C MET A 326 -1.59 3.55 -31.29
N ARG A 327 -2.05 4.70 -30.83
CA ARG A 327 -2.71 5.66 -31.72
C ARG A 327 -1.68 6.46 -32.52
N ARG A 328 -2.01 6.77 -33.76
CA ARG A 328 -1.10 7.54 -34.65
C ARG A 328 -0.97 9.01 -34.26
N ASP A 329 -1.93 9.54 -33.49
CA ASP A 329 -1.92 10.89 -32.93
C ASP A 329 -1.27 10.97 -31.55
N SER A 330 -0.64 9.91 -31.07
CA SER A 330 0.11 9.90 -29.83
C SER A 330 1.48 10.54 -30.00
N SER A 331 1.95 11.30 -28.99
CA SER A 331 3.29 11.91 -29.00
C SER A 331 4.40 10.88 -29.16
N ALA A 332 4.18 9.67 -28.67
CA ALA A 332 5.11 8.54 -28.84
C ALA A 332 5.18 8.09 -30.30
N TYR A 333 4.04 8.00 -31.02
CA TYR A 333 4.04 7.62 -32.42
C TYR A 333 4.71 8.68 -33.30
N GLU A 334 4.43 9.96 -33.05
CA GLU A 334 5.06 11.09 -33.75
C GLU A 334 6.58 11.12 -33.51
N ALA A 335 7.02 10.76 -32.29
CA ALA A 335 8.42 10.64 -31.94
C ALA A 335 9.11 9.38 -32.49
N GLY A 336 8.39 8.53 -33.22
CA GLY A 336 8.99 7.38 -33.90
C GLY A 336 8.83 6.03 -33.20
N LEU A 337 8.12 5.94 -32.07
CA LEU A 337 7.74 4.66 -31.44
C LEU A 337 6.74 3.91 -32.34
N ARG A 338 6.85 2.59 -32.41
CA ARG A 338 6.02 1.76 -33.30
C ARG A 338 5.53 0.50 -32.61
N PRO A 339 4.38 -0.06 -33.01
CA PRO A 339 4.01 -1.42 -32.62
C PRO A 339 5.10 -2.41 -33.02
N GLY A 340 5.41 -3.36 -32.14
CA GLY A 340 6.53 -4.30 -32.28
C GLY A 340 7.82 -3.85 -31.59
N ASP A 341 7.94 -2.59 -31.18
CA ASP A 341 9.10 -2.14 -30.40
C ASP A 341 9.05 -2.74 -29.00
N VAL A 342 10.23 -3.08 -28.46
CA VAL A 342 10.40 -3.47 -27.05
C VAL A 342 11.11 -2.34 -26.31
N ILE A 343 10.40 -1.66 -25.40
CA ILE A 343 11.02 -0.62 -24.56
C ILE A 343 11.86 -1.31 -23.49
N VAL A 344 13.16 -1.01 -23.48
CA VAL A 344 14.15 -1.56 -22.54
C VAL A 344 14.70 -0.53 -21.55
N SER A 345 14.56 0.77 -21.86
CA SER A 345 14.98 1.84 -20.97
C SER A 345 14.13 3.09 -21.14
N PHE A 346 13.85 3.80 -20.03
CA PHE A 346 13.17 5.09 -19.99
C PHE A 346 13.96 6.05 -19.08
N ASN A 347 14.43 7.17 -19.63
CA ASN A 347 15.29 8.14 -18.94
C ASN A 347 16.49 7.50 -18.21
N GLY A 348 17.13 6.50 -18.84
CA GLY A 348 18.28 5.78 -18.29
C GLY A 348 17.92 4.67 -17.29
N THR A 349 16.66 4.55 -16.87
CA THR A 349 16.19 3.46 -16.01
C THR A 349 15.84 2.24 -16.86
N ALA A 350 16.42 1.09 -16.55
CA ALA A 350 16.08 -0.17 -17.21
C ALA A 350 14.62 -0.57 -16.88
N ILE A 351 13.89 -1.04 -17.90
CA ILE A 351 12.50 -1.43 -17.78
C ILE A 351 12.39 -2.94 -17.59
N GLU A 352 11.73 -3.34 -16.50
CA GLU A 352 11.48 -4.74 -16.15
C GLU A 352 10.04 -5.17 -16.47
N ASP A 353 9.06 -4.28 -16.24
CA ASP A 353 7.64 -4.55 -16.43
C ASP A 353 6.83 -3.32 -16.84
N GLY A 354 5.56 -3.56 -17.25
CA GLY A 354 4.66 -2.51 -17.72
C GLY A 354 4.21 -1.54 -16.63
N GLY A 355 4.09 -2.00 -15.40
CA GLY A 355 3.73 -1.16 -14.25
C GLY A 355 4.83 -0.14 -13.96
N GLN A 356 6.10 -0.58 -13.98
CA GLN A 356 7.25 0.31 -13.84
C GLN A 356 7.30 1.36 -14.97
N LEU A 357 7.11 0.93 -16.22
CA LEU A 357 7.08 1.85 -17.35
C LEU A 357 5.97 2.89 -17.20
N SER A 358 4.76 2.44 -16.87
CA SER A 358 3.61 3.34 -16.66
C SER A 358 3.89 4.38 -15.58
N ARG A 359 4.47 3.99 -14.46
CA ARG A 359 4.85 4.92 -13.39
C ARG A 359 5.87 5.94 -13.86
N LEU A 360 6.95 5.50 -14.51
CA LEU A 360 8.01 6.38 -15.03
C LEU A 360 7.45 7.41 -16.03
N ILE A 361 6.50 7.01 -16.88
CA ILE A 361 5.82 7.92 -17.81
C ILE A 361 4.98 8.93 -17.04
N GLN A 362 4.13 8.47 -16.09
CA GLN A 362 3.23 9.32 -15.33
C GLN A 362 3.96 10.30 -14.43
N ASP A 363 5.15 9.93 -13.92
CA ASP A 363 6.01 10.76 -13.08
C ASP A 363 6.91 11.71 -13.88
N ALA A 364 7.02 11.48 -15.18
CA ALA A 364 7.85 12.33 -16.04
C ALA A 364 7.26 13.76 -16.12
N ARG A 365 8.16 14.75 -16.13
CA ARG A 365 7.79 16.17 -16.17
C ARG A 365 7.02 16.50 -17.45
N ILE A 366 5.81 16.98 -17.32
CA ILE A 366 4.99 17.44 -18.45
C ILE A 366 5.73 18.59 -19.18
N GLY A 367 5.75 18.53 -20.51
CA GLY A 367 6.47 19.47 -21.38
C GLY A 367 7.95 19.15 -21.54
N SER A 368 8.48 18.09 -20.90
CA SER A 368 9.83 17.58 -21.18
C SER A 368 9.83 16.56 -22.30
N ALA A 369 11.01 16.09 -22.70
CA ALA A 369 11.18 14.93 -23.56
C ALA A 369 11.89 13.81 -22.80
N ALA A 370 11.32 12.60 -22.84
CA ALA A 370 11.94 11.40 -22.28
C ALA A 370 12.89 10.74 -23.28
N ALA A 371 14.05 10.33 -22.81
CA ALA A 371 14.96 9.47 -23.56
C ALA A 371 14.48 8.02 -23.42
N VAL A 372 14.08 7.40 -24.52
CA VAL A 372 13.55 6.04 -24.54
C VAL A 372 14.41 5.17 -25.45
N THR A 373 14.92 4.06 -24.92
CA THR A 373 15.62 3.08 -25.73
C THR A 373 14.70 1.92 -26.01
N VAL A 374 14.53 1.60 -27.28
CA VAL A 374 13.76 0.44 -27.75
C VAL A 374 14.66 -0.53 -28.51
N ILE A 375 14.26 -1.79 -28.59
CA ILE A 375 14.79 -2.76 -29.54
C ILE A 375 13.73 -2.98 -30.62
N ARG A 376 14.14 -2.78 -31.88
CA ARG A 376 13.31 -2.94 -33.08
C ARG A 376 14.03 -3.86 -34.05
N GLU A 377 13.41 -5.02 -34.39
CA GLU A 377 13.98 -6.02 -35.30
C GLU A 377 15.40 -6.47 -34.95
N GLY A 378 15.77 -6.43 -33.66
CA GLY A 378 17.08 -6.76 -33.13
C GLY A 378 18.03 -5.57 -32.93
N ASP A 379 17.71 -4.42 -33.50
CA ASP A 379 18.55 -3.22 -33.41
C ASP A 379 18.13 -2.30 -32.27
N ARG A 380 19.07 -1.64 -31.62
CA ARG A 380 18.86 -0.66 -30.57
C ARG A 380 18.58 0.72 -31.17
N VAL A 381 17.42 1.29 -30.86
CA VAL A 381 16.99 2.61 -31.33
C VAL A 381 16.73 3.53 -30.11
N GLU A 382 17.30 4.74 -30.18
CA GLU A 382 17.05 5.78 -29.19
C GLU A 382 16.04 6.79 -29.72
N LEU A 383 15.00 7.04 -28.89
CA LEU A 383 13.93 7.97 -29.22
C LEU A 383 13.85 9.07 -28.15
N LYS A 384 13.44 10.27 -28.56
CA LYS A 384 13.09 11.37 -27.65
C LYS A 384 11.59 11.60 -27.73
N ILE A 385 10.85 11.12 -26.74
CA ILE A 385 9.39 11.16 -26.71
C ILE A 385 8.93 12.35 -25.89
N PRO A 386 8.15 13.29 -26.46
CA PRO A 386 7.56 14.40 -25.71
C PRO A 386 6.55 13.88 -24.68
N ILE A 387 6.69 14.39 -23.45
CA ILE A 387 5.76 14.10 -22.35
C ILE A 387 4.65 15.15 -22.37
N THR A 388 3.46 14.71 -22.69
CA THR A 388 2.23 15.50 -22.66
C THR A 388 1.49 15.32 -21.34
N SER A 389 0.43 16.10 -21.08
CA SER A 389 -0.48 15.86 -19.97
C SER A 389 -1.51 14.81 -20.37
N THR A 390 -1.82 13.88 -19.45
CA THR A 390 -3.07 13.10 -19.58
C THR A 390 -4.21 14.06 -19.40
N THR A 391 -4.90 14.41 -20.48
CA THR A 391 -6.20 15.06 -20.38
C THR A 391 -7.20 13.98 -19.99
N THR A 392 -7.69 14.00 -18.77
CA THR A 392 -8.82 13.17 -18.38
C THR A 392 -10.01 13.72 -19.17
N SER A 393 -10.33 13.08 -20.30
CA SER A 393 -11.58 13.36 -21.00
C SER A 393 -12.71 12.99 -20.03
N ASN A 394 -13.44 13.99 -19.56
CA ASN A 394 -14.68 13.83 -18.79
C ASN A 394 -15.74 13.06 -19.59
#